data_5bedc70f3540061e7f1143a125d6452a
#
_entry.id   5bedc70f3540061e7f1143a125d6452a
#
_cell.length_a   1.000
_cell.length_b   1.000
_cell.length_c   1.000
_cell.angle_alpha   90.00
_cell.angle_beta   90.00
_cell.angle_gamma   90.00
#
_symmetry.space_group_name_H-M   'P 1'
#
loop_
_entity.id
_entity.type
_entity.pdbx_description
1 polymer ?
#
loop_
_entity_poly.entity_id
_entity_poly.type
_entity_poly.pdbx_seq_one_letter_code
_entity_poly.pdbx_strand_id
1 'polypeptide(L)'
;MSVFSRSRLAALAVVTACGAAGTVLAVSPAHADTVAIHDIQGSTRLSPLAGQQVADVAGVVTGVRNYGSVKGFWFEDTAPDADPATSEGVFVFTGSAPTVKTGDAVKVSGTVSEYVPGGASSGNQSLTEITKPTVTVVSSGNAVPVTTIDSRSVPAAYAPAGDPAAQGSVNGLPLRPRAYALDYYESLEGQNVRIGSSRVVTATDPHTELWVTVRPRENRTERGGSRYGSYASQNGGRLQIQSLGAVADFPKADVGDTLAGTTEGPLDFNQYGGYTLVARELGTLEQGGLERETTRAQKSGELAVATYNVENLDPSDGTFAAHAAAIVDHLQAPDIVSLEEIQDNDGAKNSGTVASDVTVNKLIDAIVAAGGPRYEWRGIDPVDGQDGGEPGGNIRQVFLFNPDRVSFTDRAGGDATTPVGVVRTERGEPALTASPGRIDPASTAWKSSRKPLAGEFVFRGKTVFVIANHFASKGGDQALASQYQPPTRSSETQRHAQAEEVNAFVKDILKVRRDADVIALGDINDFEFSGTAQRLEADGALWSAIKSLPKKERYTYDYQGNSQVLDQILVSPSIRKGPFAYDSVHINSEFHDQISDHDPQVLRLRP
;
A
#
# COMPACT_ATOMS: atom_id res chain seq x y z
N MET A 1 4.20 -12.30 61.04
CA MET A 1 3.20 -12.62 62.09
C MET A 1 2.10 -13.37 61.42
N SER A 2 2.10 -14.54 61.65
CA SER A 2 1.32 -15.60 62.37
C SER A 2 0.47 -16.35 61.35
N VAL A 3 0.70 -17.52 60.97
CA VAL A 3 0.92 -18.91 61.44
C VAL A 3 -0.43 -19.65 61.68
N PHE A 4 -0.41 -20.91 61.16
CA PHE A 4 -1.22 -22.11 61.43
C PHE A 4 -2.56 -22.30 60.67
N SER A 5 -3.02 -23.48 60.26
CA SER A 5 -2.67 -24.87 60.65
C SER A 5 -3.33 -25.87 59.69
N ARG A 6 -2.70 -27.03 59.57
CA ARG A 6 -3.16 -28.27 58.89
C ARG A 6 -4.30 -28.98 59.63
N SER A 7 -5.14 -29.74 58.93
CA SER A 7 -5.72 -30.97 59.47
C SER A 7 -5.97 -31.98 58.36
N ARG A 8 -5.35 -33.16 58.49
CA ARG A 8 -5.63 -34.41 57.72
C ARG A 8 -6.72 -35.17 58.42
N LEU A 9 -7.60 -35.79 57.62
CA LEU A 9 -8.39 -36.97 58.08
C LEU A 9 -8.32 -38.06 57.02
N ALA A 10 -7.81 -39.19 57.45
CA ALA A 10 -7.78 -40.43 56.69
C ALA A 10 -9.08 -41.20 57.00
N ALA A 11 -9.71 -41.78 55.97
CA ALA A 11 -10.79 -42.73 56.11
C ALA A 11 -10.41 -44.04 55.42
N LEU A 12 -10.44 -45.07 56.17
CA LEU A 12 -10.17 -46.47 55.82
C LEU A 12 -11.42 -47.08 55.12
N ALA A 13 -11.27 -47.67 53.95
CA ALA A 13 -12.35 -48.41 53.31
C ALA A 13 -11.97 -49.87 53.11
N VAL A 14 -12.85 -50.73 53.58
CA VAL A 14 -12.78 -52.18 53.59
C VAL A 14 -13.05 -52.75 52.18
N VAL A 15 -12.20 -53.65 51.74
CA VAL A 15 -12.36 -54.42 50.49
C VAL A 15 -13.26 -55.60 50.75
N THR A 16 -14.37 -55.71 49.99
CA THR A 16 -15.13 -56.90 49.83
C THR A 16 -15.04 -57.44 48.40
N ALA A 17 -14.41 -58.57 48.19
CA ALA A 17 -14.28 -59.21 46.89
C ALA A 17 -15.55 -59.95 46.55
N CYS A 18 -16.22 -59.59 45.45
CA CYS A 18 -17.21 -60.46 44.80
C CYS A 18 -16.76 -60.71 43.37
N GLY A 19 -16.42 -61.91 43.05
CA GLY A 19 -16.10 -62.35 41.71
C GLY A 19 -17.34 -62.38 40.81
N ALA A 20 -17.28 -61.71 39.69
CA ALA A 20 -18.18 -61.86 38.57
C ALA A 20 -17.37 -62.06 37.30
N ALA A 21 -17.58 -63.16 36.62
CA ALA A 21 -17.01 -63.41 35.30
C ALA A 21 -17.58 -62.40 34.28
N GLY A 22 -16.80 -61.43 33.94
CA GLY A 22 -17.14 -60.46 32.91
C GLY A 22 -16.68 -60.93 31.53
N THR A 23 -17.61 -61.17 30.64
CA THR A 23 -17.37 -61.26 29.19
C THR A 23 -16.69 -60.00 28.73
N VAL A 24 -15.44 -60.12 28.27
CA VAL A 24 -14.71 -59.00 27.54
C VAL A 24 -15.40 -58.83 26.20
N LEU A 25 -16.29 -57.85 26.11
CA LEU A 25 -16.71 -57.32 24.84
C LEU A 25 -15.48 -56.58 24.30
N ALA A 26 -14.86 -57.11 23.24
CA ALA A 26 -13.91 -56.40 22.44
C ALA A 26 -14.63 -55.19 21.85
N VAL A 27 -14.41 -54.00 22.41
CA VAL A 27 -14.77 -52.74 21.77
C VAL A 27 -13.83 -52.63 20.57
N SER A 28 -14.36 -52.91 19.36
CA SER A 28 -13.68 -52.52 18.13
C SER A 28 -13.37 -51.06 18.24
N PRO A 29 -12.14 -50.61 17.95
CA PRO A 29 -11.86 -49.18 17.85
C PRO A 29 -12.85 -48.63 16.80
N ALA A 30 -13.69 -47.70 17.22
CA ALA A 30 -14.44 -46.91 16.27
C ALA A 30 -13.37 -46.34 15.31
N HIS A 31 -13.50 -46.64 14.02
CA HIS A 31 -12.77 -45.86 13.01
C HIS A 31 -13.19 -44.43 13.28
N ALA A 32 -12.28 -43.62 13.80
CA ALA A 32 -12.42 -42.18 13.72
C ALA A 32 -12.53 -41.90 12.22
N ASP A 33 -13.64 -41.29 11.80
CA ASP A 33 -13.75 -40.80 10.43
C ASP A 33 -12.49 -39.99 10.17
N THR A 34 -11.81 -40.28 9.06
CA THR A 34 -10.60 -39.53 8.68
C THR A 34 -11.02 -38.14 8.36
N VAL A 35 -10.52 -37.15 9.12
CA VAL A 35 -10.79 -35.73 8.91
C VAL A 35 -10.28 -35.33 7.50
N ALA A 36 -11.16 -34.77 6.69
CA ALA A 36 -10.80 -34.23 5.37
C ALA A 36 -10.29 -32.79 5.49
N ILE A 37 -9.65 -32.28 4.45
CA ILE A 37 -9.12 -30.89 4.46
C ILE A 37 -10.27 -29.88 4.57
N HIS A 38 -11.37 -30.07 3.88
CA HIS A 38 -12.55 -29.21 3.98
C HIS A 38 -13.17 -29.18 5.40
N ASP A 39 -13.06 -30.25 6.19
CA ASP A 39 -13.46 -30.25 7.62
C ASP A 39 -12.52 -29.40 8.46
N ILE A 40 -11.22 -29.35 8.10
CA ILE A 40 -10.22 -28.50 8.75
C ILE A 40 -10.48 -27.04 8.41
N GLN A 41 -10.69 -26.71 7.15
CA GLN A 41 -10.93 -25.34 6.69
C GLN A 41 -12.29 -24.80 7.19
N GLY A 42 -13.33 -25.59 7.10
CA GLY A 42 -14.69 -25.16 7.44
C GLY A 42 -15.26 -24.14 6.46
N SER A 43 -16.40 -23.55 6.81
CA SER A 43 -17.13 -22.58 5.96
C SER A 43 -17.11 -21.15 6.49
N THR A 44 -16.12 -20.84 7.34
CA THR A 44 -15.79 -19.49 7.83
C THR A 44 -14.29 -19.28 7.69
N ARG A 45 -13.79 -18.07 7.96
CA ARG A 45 -12.35 -17.77 7.88
C ARG A 45 -11.51 -18.37 9.00
N LEU A 46 -12.14 -19.00 9.96
CA LEU A 46 -11.45 -19.66 11.06
C LEU A 46 -11.81 -21.14 11.04
N SER A 47 -10.79 -21.95 11.13
CA SER A 47 -10.97 -23.40 11.22
C SER A 47 -11.81 -23.80 12.43
N PRO A 48 -12.85 -24.63 12.26
CA PRO A 48 -13.59 -25.21 13.40
C PRO A 48 -12.72 -26.15 14.23
N LEU A 49 -11.57 -26.59 13.70
CA LEU A 49 -10.63 -27.49 14.38
C LEU A 49 -9.40 -26.79 14.92
N ALA A 50 -9.36 -25.45 14.93
CA ALA A 50 -8.23 -24.69 15.46
C ALA A 50 -7.83 -25.14 16.87
N GLY A 51 -6.55 -25.42 17.08
CA GLY A 51 -5.98 -25.94 18.33
C GLY A 51 -6.13 -27.45 18.52
N GLN A 52 -6.85 -28.18 17.64
CA GLN A 52 -7.06 -29.61 17.73
C GLN A 52 -5.99 -30.41 16.98
N GLN A 53 -5.79 -31.66 17.39
CA GLN A 53 -4.95 -32.63 16.70
C GLN A 53 -5.76 -33.32 15.61
N VAL A 54 -5.19 -33.42 14.42
CA VAL A 54 -5.69 -34.19 13.29
C VAL A 54 -4.73 -35.33 12.95
N ALA A 55 -5.23 -36.41 12.42
CA ALA A 55 -4.44 -37.60 12.10
C ALA A 55 -4.75 -38.11 10.70
N ASP A 56 -3.70 -38.51 9.99
CA ASP A 56 -3.79 -39.16 8.68
C ASP A 56 -4.59 -38.39 7.61
N VAL A 57 -4.60 -37.05 7.69
CA VAL A 57 -5.23 -36.20 6.67
C VAL A 57 -4.59 -36.50 5.33
N ALA A 58 -5.39 -36.96 4.37
CA ALA A 58 -4.91 -37.39 3.07
C ALA A 58 -4.96 -36.26 2.05
N GLY A 59 -4.02 -36.22 1.09
CA GLY A 59 -4.02 -35.27 -0.03
C GLY A 59 -2.80 -35.42 -0.90
N VAL A 60 -2.73 -34.60 -1.96
CA VAL A 60 -1.60 -34.52 -2.90
C VAL A 60 -0.88 -33.19 -2.73
N VAL A 61 0.45 -33.22 -2.60
CA VAL A 61 1.30 -32.03 -2.48
C VAL A 61 1.22 -31.20 -3.77
N THR A 62 0.85 -29.94 -3.62
CA THR A 62 0.64 -28.99 -4.74
C THR A 62 1.78 -28.00 -4.90
N GLY A 63 2.50 -27.67 -3.81
CA GLY A 63 3.65 -26.78 -3.83
C GLY A 63 4.55 -26.96 -2.61
N VAL A 64 5.83 -26.64 -2.75
CA VAL A 64 6.84 -26.82 -1.67
C VAL A 64 7.62 -25.53 -1.50
N ARG A 65 7.53 -24.91 -0.33
CA ARG A 65 8.32 -23.72 0.07
C ARG A 65 9.50 -24.16 0.92
N ASN A 66 10.71 -24.10 0.36
CA ASN A 66 11.94 -24.51 1.05
C ASN A 66 12.87 -23.34 1.39
N TYR A 67 12.46 -22.10 1.16
CA TYR A 67 13.19 -20.86 1.37
C TYR A 67 12.52 -19.97 2.43
N GLY A 68 13.23 -18.92 2.85
CA GLY A 68 12.75 -18.00 3.88
C GLY A 68 12.59 -18.64 5.26
N SER A 69 11.84 -17.96 6.13
CA SER A 69 11.54 -18.41 7.50
C SER A 69 10.31 -19.31 7.58
N VAL A 70 9.36 -19.17 6.64
CA VAL A 70 8.09 -19.93 6.59
C VAL A 70 8.27 -21.09 5.62
N LYS A 71 8.89 -22.18 6.11
CA LYS A 71 9.14 -23.39 5.33
C LYS A 71 8.03 -24.39 5.54
N GLY A 72 7.55 -24.99 4.44
CA GLY A 72 6.44 -25.92 4.46
C GLY A 72 6.01 -26.36 3.06
N PHE A 73 4.81 -26.89 2.97
CA PHE A 73 4.23 -27.28 1.70
C PHE A 73 2.70 -27.17 1.75
N TRP A 74 2.11 -26.96 0.60
CA TRP A 74 0.66 -27.06 0.43
C TRP A 74 0.30 -28.44 -0.08
N PHE A 75 -0.85 -28.96 0.38
CA PHE A 75 -1.44 -30.17 -0.17
C PHE A 75 -2.95 -30.02 -0.25
N GLU A 76 -3.55 -30.77 -1.15
CA GLU A 76 -4.96 -30.62 -1.53
C GLU A 76 -5.65 -31.99 -1.58
N ASP A 77 -6.91 -32.05 -1.13
CA ASP A 77 -7.72 -33.25 -1.26
C ASP A 77 -8.01 -33.55 -2.74
N THR A 78 -8.06 -34.82 -3.09
CA THR A 78 -8.40 -35.28 -4.44
C THR A 78 -9.88 -35.66 -4.58
N ALA A 79 -10.63 -35.59 -3.50
CA ALA A 79 -12.06 -35.90 -3.43
C ALA A 79 -12.81 -34.73 -2.79
N PRO A 80 -12.92 -33.58 -3.52
CA PRO A 80 -13.56 -32.39 -3.01
C PRO A 80 -15.00 -32.63 -2.61
N ASP A 81 -15.46 -31.89 -1.60
CA ASP A 81 -16.87 -31.89 -1.24
C ASP A 81 -17.71 -31.08 -2.26
N ALA A 82 -19.00 -30.91 -2.01
CA ALA A 82 -19.89 -30.13 -2.87
C ALA A 82 -20.12 -28.71 -2.36
N ASP A 83 -19.56 -28.32 -1.21
CA ASP A 83 -19.73 -27.00 -0.62
C ASP A 83 -18.69 -26.00 -1.20
N PRO A 84 -19.09 -25.00 -1.98
CA PRO A 84 -18.14 -24.01 -2.50
C PRO A 84 -17.58 -23.08 -1.42
N ALA A 85 -18.02 -23.15 -0.18
CA ALA A 85 -17.56 -22.32 0.92
C ALA A 85 -16.40 -22.94 1.70
N THR A 86 -16.06 -24.20 1.45
CA THR A 86 -14.93 -24.90 2.05
C THR A 86 -13.74 -24.94 1.11
N SER A 87 -12.51 -24.89 1.64
CA SER A 87 -11.32 -25.10 0.84
C SER A 87 -10.86 -26.56 0.92
N GLU A 88 -10.35 -27.07 -0.20
CA GLU A 88 -9.74 -28.41 -0.31
C GLU A 88 -8.21 -28.36 -0.12
N GLY A 89 -7.63 -27.19 0.10
CA GLY A 89 -6.20 -26.97 0.29
C GLY A 89 -5.85 -26.55 1.70
N VAL A 90 -4.64 -26.89 2.17
CA VAL A 90 -4.11 -26.40 3.44
C VAL A 90 -2.58 -26.36 3.41
N PHE A 91 -2.00 -25.40 4.15
CA PHE A 91 -0.55 -25.29 4.34
C PHE A 91 -0.09 -26.15 5.51
N VAL A 92 1.07 -26.81 5.36
CA VAL A 92 1.77 -27.56 6.42
C VAL A 92 3.06 -26.84 6.78
N PHE A 93 3.10 -26.25 7.95
CA PHE A 93 4.29 -25.57 8.46
C PHE A 93 5.26 -26.59 9.06
N THR A 94 6.43 -26.76 8.39
CA THR A 94 7.46 -27.71 8.83
C THR A 94 8.61 -27.07 9.62
N GLY A 95 8.78 -25.74 9.52
CA GLY A 95 9.88 -25.00 10.14
C GLY A 95 11.28 -25.32 9.58
N SER A 96 11.40 -26.41 8.81
CA SER A 96 12.61 -26.82 8.09
C SER A 96 12.25 -27.22 6.68
N ALA A 97 13.26 -27.38 5.80
CA ALA A 97 13.02 -27.75 4.41
C ALA A 97 12.22 -29.06 4.33
N PRO A 98 11.03 -29.06 3.65
CA PRO A 98 10.22 -30.26 3.48
C PRO A 98 10.97 -31.36 2.70
N THR A 99 10.64 -32.61 2.99
CA THR A 99 11.20 -33.77 2.24
C THR A 99 10.27 -34.27 1.14
N VAL A 100 9.05 -33.72 1.06
CA VAL A 100 8.06 -34.05 0.04
C VAL A 100 8.29 -33.29 -1.25
N LYS A 101 7.64 -33.74 -2.34
CA LYS A 101 7.68 -33.11 -3.65
C LYS A 101 6.26 -32.93 -4.18
N THR A 102 6.07 -31.94 -5.04
CA THR A 102 4.83 -31.78 -5.81
C THR A 102 4.45 -33.08 -6.51
N GLY A 103 3.18 -33.49 -6.35
CA GLY A 103 2.67 -34.76 -6.84
C GLY A 103 2.88 -35.96 -5.90
N ASP A 104 3.44 -35.77 -4.70
CA ASP A 104 3.43 -36.82 -3.67
C ASP A 104 2.04 -36.88 -3.02
N ALA A 105 1.44 -38.06 -2.99
CA ALA A 105 0.29 -38.34 -2.14
C ALA A 105 0.80 -38.57 -0.71
N VAL A 106 0.24 -37.85 0.24
CA VAL A 106 0.70 -37.82 1.63
C VAL A 106 -0.43 -38.08 2.61
N LYS A 107 -0.05 -38.51 3.81
CA LYS A 107 -0.87 -38.45 5.01
C LYS A 107 -0.18 -37.58 6.03
N VAL A 108 -0.89 -36.55 6.51
CA VAL A 108 -0.37 -35.56 7.45
C VAL A 108 -1.11 -35.65 8.78
N SER A 109 -0.37 -35.75 9.87
CA SER A 109 -0.91 -35.64 11.24
C SER A 109 -0.23 -34.42 11.91
N GLY A 110 -0.97 -33.65 12.69
CA GLY A 110 -0.42 -32.46 13.36
C GLY A 110 -1.47 -31.66 14.11
N THR A 111 -1.12 -30.45 14.52
CA THR A 111 -2.05 -29.53 15.20
C THR A 111 -2.54 -28.49 14.20
N VAL A 112 -3.85 -28.32 14.07
CA VAL A 112 -4.45 -27.22 13.30
C VAL A 112 -4.19 -25.90 14.02
N SER A 113 -3.76 -24.89 13.32
CA SER A 113 -3.42 -23.57 13.88
C SER A 113 -3.90 -22.46 12.94
N GLU A 114 -4.31 -21.36 13.51
CA GLU A 114 -4.58 -20.11 12.79
C GLU A 114 -3.34 -19.22 12.86
N TYR A 115 -2.73 -18.94 11.74
CA TYR A 115 -1.59 -18.03 11.62
C TYR A 115 -2.03 -16.73 10.99
N VAL A 116 -1.75 -15.59 11.63
CA VAL A 116 -2.04 -14.24 11.09
C VAL A 116 -0.76 -13.67 10.50
N PRO A 117 -0.63 -13.61 9.15
CA PRO A 117 0.52 -12.98 8.51
C PRO A 117 0.63 -11.50 8.89
N GLY A 118 1.85 -11.05 9.26
CA GLY A 118 2.05 -9.70 9.81
C GLY A 118 1.71 -9.55 11.30
N GLY A 119 1.22 -10.61 11.94
CA GLY A 119 0.85 -10.64 13.36
C GLY A 119 -0.56 -10.11 13.65
N ALA A 120 -1.06 -10.36 14.86
CA ALA A 120 -2.44 -10.05 15.24
C ALA A 120 -2.81 -8.56 15.13
N SER A 121 -1.84 -7.65 15.24
CA SER A 121 -2.07 -6.20 15.14
C SER A 121 -2.22 -5.68 13.71
N SER A 122 -1.87 -6.50 12.70
CA SER A 122 -1.99 -6.10 11.29
C SER A 122 -3.44 -5.92 10.83
N GLY A 123 -4.38 -6.63 11.47
CA GLY A 123 -5.75 -6.73 11.02
C GLY A 123 -5.94 -7.66 9.82
N ASN A 124 -4.91 -8.38 9.42
CA ASN A 124 -4.97 -9.35 8.32
C ASN A 124 -5.89 -10.53 8.67
N GLN A 125 -6.35 -11.22 7.64
CA GLN A 125 -7.00 -12.52 7.82
C GLN A 125 -5.97 -13.55 8.26
N SER A 126 -6.42 -14.62 8.94
CA SER A 126 -5.57 -15.75 9.25
C SER A 126 -5.48 -16.72 8.09
N LEU A 127 -4.46 -17.56 8.13
CA LEU A 127 -4.30 -18.76 7.32
C LEU A 127 -4.45 -19.96 8.21
N THR A 128 -5.24 -20.94 7.78
CA THR A 128 -5.31 -22.26 8.44
C THR A 128 -4.09 -23.08 8.06
N GLU A 129 -3.35 -23.56 9.06
CA GLU A 129 -2.17 -24.39 8.82
C GLU A 129 -2.12 -25.62 9.75
N ILE A 130 -1.41 -26.66 9.30
CA ILE A 130 -1.08 -27.82 10.16
C ILE A 130 0.37 -27.64 10.64
N THR A 131 0.54 -27.53 11.95
CA THR A 131 1.84 -27.34 12.62
C THR A 131 2.31 -28.64 13.30
N LYS A 132 3.62 -28.74 13.59
CA LYS A 132 4.28 -29.91 14.21
C LYS A 132 3.93 -31.20 13.46
N PRO A 133 4.08 -31.24 12.13
CA PRO A 133 3.55 -32.31 11.33
C PRO A 133 4.36 -33.61 11.47
N THR A 134 3.64 -34.72 11.36
CA THR A 134 4.19 -36.02 10.95
C THR A 134 3.66 -36.32 9.56
N VAL A 135 4.56 -36.53 8.61
CA VAL A 135 4.22 -36.70 7.20
C VAL A 135 4.65 -38.08 6.72
N THR A 136 3.73 -38.78 6.08
CA THR A 136 3.98 -40.08 5.44
C THR A 136 3.67 -39.96 3.96
N VAL A 137 4.68 -40.22 3.10
CA VAL A 137 4.49 -40.28 1.65
C VAL A 137 3.92 -41.66 1.30
N VAL A 138 2.78 -41.68 0.64
CA VAL A 138 2.06 -42.90 0.22
C VAL A 138 2.45 -43.29 -1.19
N SER A 139 2.54 -42.34 -2.11
CA SER A 139 2.96 -42.56 -3.50
C SER A 139 3.47 -41.24 -4.09
N SER A 140 4.13 -41.31 -5.24
CA SER A 140 4.67 -40.13 -5.96
C SER A 140 4.19 -40.10 -7.40
N GLY A 141 4.26 -38.93 -8.05
CA GLY A 141 3.87 -38.74 -9.46
C GLY A 141 2.36 -38.72 -9.68
N ASN A 142 1.59 -38.36 -8.65
CA ASN A 142 0.14 -38.22 -8.77
C ASN A 142 -0.20 -36.92 -9.50
N ALA A 143 -1.38 -36.91 -10.14
CA ALA A 143 -1.93 -35.69 -10.73
C ALA A 143 -2.20 -34.64 -9.63
N VAL A 144 -1.79 -33.41 -9.88
CA VAL A 144 -2.03 -32.30 -8.97
C VAL A 144 -3.42 -31.71 -9.27
N PRO A 145 -4.32 -31.61 -8.27
CA PRO A 145 -5.59 -30.91 -8.46
C PRO A 145 -5.36 -29.45 -8.86
N VAL A 146 -6.32 -28.86 -9.56
CA VAL A 146 -6.23 -27.45 -9.96
C VAL A 146 -7.61 -26.82 -10.09
N THR A 147 -7.78 -25.64 -9.47
CA THR A 147 -8.97 -24.80 -9.61
C THR A 147 -8.66 -23.59 -10.48
N THR A 148 -9.47 -23.33 -11.51
CA THR A 148 -9.26 -22.21 -12.43
C THR A 148 -9.97 -20.95 -11.92
N ILE A 149 -9.21 -19.86 -11.80
CA ILE A 149 -9.73 -18.52 -11.50
C ILE A 149 -9.82 -17.72 -12.81
N ASP A 150 -10.99 -17.21 -13.13
CA ASP A 150 -11.23 -16.34 -14.29
C ASP A 150 -12.13 -15.13 -13.95
N SER A 151 -12.41 -14.31 -14.96
CA SER A 151 -13.22 -13.10 -14.77
C SER A 151 -14.68 -13.36 -14.37
N ARG A 152 -15.18 -14.59 -14.51
CA ARG A 152 -16.56 -14.98 -14.16
C ARG A 152 -16.64 -15.60 -12.77
N SER A 153 -15.57 -16.25 -12.34
CA SER A 153 -15.50 -16.87 -11.03
C SER A 153 -15.41 -15.86 -9.89
N VAL A 154 -14.72 -14.72 -10.12
CA VAL A 154 -14.57 -13.68 -9.09
C VAL A 154 -15.78 -12.75 -9.06
N PRO A 155 -16.51 -12.63 -7.93
CA PRO A 155 -17.66 -11.73 -7.78
C PRO A 155 -17.32 -10.25 -7.96
N ALA A 156 -18.33 -9.46 -8.31
CA ALA A 156 -18.17 -8.01 -8.46
C ALA A 156 -18.13 -7.26 -7.13
N ALA A 157 -18.89 -7.71 -6.13
CA ALA A 157 -18.82 -7.14 -4.78
C ALA A 157 -17.55 -7.66 -4.09
N TYR A 158 -16.84 -6.76 -3.39
CA TYR A 158 -15.53 -7.09 -2.83
C TYR A 158 -15.63 -7.92 -1.55
N ALA A 159 -16.31 -7.40 -0.53
CA ALA A 159 -16.39 -8.01 0.79
C ALA A 159 -17.80 -7.88 1.39
N PRO A 160 -18.22 -8.80 2.30
CA PRO A 160 -19.41 -8.60 3.11
C PRO A 160 -19.20 -7.41 4.08
N ALA A 161 -20.27 -6.84 4.59
CA ALA A 161 -20.19 -5.96 5.75
C ALA A 161 -19.71 -6.75 6.97
N GLY A 162 -18.78 -6.19 7.73
CA GLY A 162 -18.28 -6.81 8.96
C GLY A 162 -19.36 -6.89 10.03
N ASP A 163 -19.23 -7.87 10.92
CA ASP A 163 -20.13 -8.07 12.05
C ASP A 163 -19.94 -6.96 13.10
N PRO A 164 -20.95 -6.10 13.36
CA PRO A 164 -20.84 -5.08 14.39
C PRO A 164 -20.60 -5.65 15.80
N ALA A 165 -21.08 -6.86 16.09
CA ALA A 165 -20.87 -7.52 17.38
C ALA A 165 -19.41 -8.00 17.55
N ALA A 166 -18.70 -8.21 16.44
CA ALA A 166 -17.29 -8.56 16.38
C ALA A 166 -16.41 -7.39 15.93
N GLN A 167 -16.82 -6.15 16.22
CA GLN A 167 -16.08 -4.92 15.89
C GLN A 167 -15.80 -4.75 14.39
N GLY A 168 -16.66 -5.26 13.53
CA GLY A 168 -16.51 -5.22 12.08
C GLY A 168 -15.72 -6.38 11.49
N SER A 169 -15.34 -7.40 12.29
CA SER A 169 -14.67 -8.60 11.78
C SER A 169 -15.61 -9.44 10.90
N VAL A 170 -15.07 -10.00 9.83
CA VAL A 170 -15.76 -10.96 8.95
C VAL A 170 -15.41 -12.41 9.28
N ASN A 171 -14.48 -12.67 10.20
CA ASN A 171 -13.93 -13.98 10.48
C ASN A 171 -14.98 -15.03 10.85
N GLY A 172 -15.99 -14.66 11.65
CA GLY A 172 -17.06 -15.57 12.07
C GLY A 172 -18.26 -15.63 11.12
N LEU A 173 -18.23 -14.88 10.02
CA LEU A 173 -19.31 -14.90 9.04
C LEU A 173 -19.20 -16.11 8.10
N PRO A 174 -20.32 -16.78 7.76
CA PRO A 174 -20.30 -17.81 6.73
C PRO A 174 -19.82 -17.25 5.40
N LEU A 175 -18.90 -17.96 4.75
CA LEU A 175 -18.39 -17.59 3.44
C LEU A 175 -19.48 -17.65 2.37
N ARG A 176 -19.48 -16.67 1.50
CA ARG A 176 -20.39 -16.55 0.34
C ARG A 176 -19.58 -16.31 -0.94
N PRO A 177 -18.82 -17.33 -1.40
CA PRO A 177 -17.86 -17.17 -2.50
C PRO A 177 -18.49 -16.79 -3.84
N ARG A 178 -19.79 -16.97 -4.00
CA ARG A 178 -20.53 -16.50 -5.19
C ARG A 178 -21.00 -15.04 -5.10
N ALA A 179 -20.89 -14.43 -3.90
CA ALA A 179 -21.35 -13.08 -3.65
C ALA A 179 -20.21 -12.06 -3.53
N TYR A 180 -19.09 -12.45 -2.92
CA TYR A 180 -17.99 -11.56 -2.58
C TYR A 180 -16.63 -12.11 -3.03
N ALA A 181 -15.79 -11.23 -3.59
CA ALA A 181 -14.44 -11.60 -4.04
C ALA A 181 -13.56 -12.07 -2.89
N LEU A 182 -13.65 -11.41 -1.72
CA LEU A 182 -12.88 -11.77 -0.54
C LEU A 182 -13.25 -13.19 -0.04
N ASP A 183 -14.55 -13.53 -0.02
CA ASP A 183 -15.03 -14.86 0.37
C ASP A 183 -14.64 -15.91 -0.70
N TYR A 184 -14.59 -15.51 -1.96
CA TYR A 184 -14.17 -16.40 -3.05
C TYR A 184 -12.70 -16.80 -2.93
N TYR A 185 -11.81 -15.85 -2.70
CA TYR A 185 -10.40 -16.18 -2.50
C TYR A 185 -10.16 -16.99 -1.23
N GLU A 186 -10.88 -16.69 -0.16
CA GLU A 186 -10.83 -17.44 1.09
C GLU A 186 -11.23 -18.91 0.89
N SER A 187 -12.30 -19.16 0.16
CA SER A 187 -12.73 -20.55 -0.13
C SER A 187 -11.76 -21.33 -1.03
N LEU A 188 -10.67 -20.70 -1.47
CA LEU A 188 -9.58 -21.29 -2.23
C LEU A 188 -8.24 -21.29 -1.47
N GLU A 189 -8.24 -20.91 -0.18
CA GLU A 189 -7.03 -20.87 0.63
C GLU A 189 -6.27 -22.19 0.57
N GLY A 190 -4.98 -22.14 0.26
CA GLY A 190 -4.11 -23.31 0.18
C GLY A 190 -4.30 -24.20 -1.04
N GLN A 191 -5.35 -24.00 -1.86
CA GLN A 191 -5.55 -24.75 -3.10
C GLN A 191 -4.55 -24.35 -4.18
N ASN A 192 -4.24 -25.30 -5.05
CA ASN A 192 -3.51 -25.05 -6.28
C ASN A 192 -4.44 -24.39 -7.30
N VAL A 193 -4.19 -23.12 -7.58
CA VAL A 193 -5.03 -22.35 -8.50
C VAL A 193 -4.31 -22.03 -9.79
N ARG A 194 -5.10 -21.83 -10.85
CA ARG A 194 -4.61 -21.47 -12.18
C ARG A 194 -5.34 -20.25 -12.68
N ILE A 195 -4.58 -19.30 -13.23
CA ILE A 195 -5.12 -18.20 -14.04
C ILE A 195 -4.60 -18.30 -15.47
N GLY A 196 -5.41 -17.87 -16.41
CA GLY A 196 -4.99 -17.71 -17.82
C GLY A 196 -4.22 -16.40 -18.02
N SER A 197 -3.99 -16.05 -19.30
CA SER A 197 -3.36 -14.79 -19.67
C SER A 197 -4.00 -13.62 -18.90
N SER A 198 -3.18 -12.86 -18.18
CA SER A 198 -3.62 -11.82 -17.27
C SER A 198 -2.78 -10.56 -17.44
N ARG A 199 -3.43 -9.40 -17.31
CA ARG A 199 -2.76 -8.09 -17.45
C ARG A 199 -2.12 -7.69 -16.13
N VAL A 200 -0.88 -7.21 -16.20
CA VAL A 200 -0.15 -6.60 -15.08
C VAL A 200 -0.80 -5.26 -14.72
N VAL A 201 -1.06 -5.04 -13.44
CA VAL A 201 -1.71 -3.84 -12.89
C VAL A 201 -0.91 -3.13 -11.80
N THR A 202 0.17 -3.72 -11.31
CA THR A 202 1.29 -3.09 -10.62
C THR A 202 2.55 -3.75 -11.14
N ALA A 203 3.54 -2.94 -11.46
CA ALA A 203 4.83 -3.37 -11.99
C ALA A 203 5.57 -4.30 -11.03
N THR A 204 6.56 -5.02 -11.54
CA THR A 204 7.43 -5.86 -10.70
C THR A 204 8.23 -4.98 -9.74
N ASP A 205 8.11 -5.25 -8.46
CA ASP A 205 8.80 -4.55 -7.40
C ASP A 205 10.21 -5.13 -7.12
N PRO A 206 11.03 -4.47 -6.27
CA PRO A 206 12.36 -4.98 -5.89
C PRO A 206 12.33 -6.31 -5.13
N HIS A 207 11.17 -6.72 -4.59
CA HIS A 207 10.98 -8.00 -3.90
C HIS A 207 10.61 -9.15 -4.83
N THR A 208 10.56 -8.90 -6.15
CA THR A 208 10.16 -9.87 -7.18
C THR A 208 8.70 -10.31 -7.03
N GLU A 209 7.84 -9.34 -6.83
CA GLU A 209 6.39 -9.47 -6.77
C GLU A 209 5.76 -8.55 -7.82
N LEU A 210 4.63 -8.96 -8.37
CA LEU A 210 3.82 -8.11 -9.24
C LEU A 210 2.33 -8.38 -9.00
N TRP A 211 1.47 -7.48 -9.46
CA TRP A 211 0.03 -7.69 -9.40
C TRP A 211 -0.57 -7.80 -10.78
N VAL A 212 -1.46 -8.78 -10.96
CA VAL A 212 -2.24 -8.95 -12.18
C VAL A 212 -3.73 -8.76 -11.89
N THR A 213 -4.53 -8.62 -12.94
CA THR A 213 -5.98 -8.69 -12.84
C THR A 213 -6.54 -9.81 -13.69
N VAL A 214 -7.40 -10.64 -13.09
CA VAL A 214 -8.21 -11.64 -13.79
C VAL A 214 -9.50 -11.02 -14.37
N ARG A 215 -9.79 -9.73 -14.06
CA ARG A 215 -10.93 -8.98 -14.57
C ARG A 215 -10.47 -7.80 -15.45
N PRO A 216 -10.08 -8.03 -16.70
CA PRO A 216 -9.32 -7.09 -17.52
C PRO A 216 -10.04 -5.78 -17.85
N ARG A 217 -11.36 -5.69 -17.60
CA ARG A 217 -12.17 -4.47 -17.82
C ARG A 217 -12.49 -3.69 -16.55
N GLU A 218 -12.14 -4.23 -15.37
CA GLU A 218 -12.48 -3.64 -14.09
C GLU A 218 -11.68 -2.36 -13.86
N ASN A 219 -12.38 -1.23 -13.83
CA ASN A 219 -11.83 0.12 -13.59
C ASN A 219 -10.51 0.42 -14.32
N ARG A 220 -10.34 -0.10 -15.54
CA ARG A 220 -9.11 0.02 -16.31
C ARG A 220 -8.73 1.48 -16.54
N THR A 221 -7.46 1.83 -16.21
CA THR A 221 -6.83 3.10 -16.59
C THR A 221 -6.56 3.14 -18.09
N GLU A 222 -6.24 4.31 -18.64
CA GLU A 222 -5.91 4.44 -20.06
C GLU A 222 -4.64 3.61 -20.40
N ARG A 223 -3.66 3.60 -19.50
CA ARG A 223 -2.34 2.99 -19.67
C ARG A 223 -2.27 1.53 -19.20
N GLY A 224 -3.31 0.99 -18.60
CA GLY A 224 -3.38 -0.44 -18.31
C GLY A 224 -3.57 -0.81 -16.84
N GLY A 225 -3.43 0.08 -15.90
CA GLY A 225 -3.66 -0.16 -14.47
C GLY A 225 -5.12 -0.45 -14.11
N SER A 226 -5.41 -0.56 -12.83
CA SER A 226 -6.78 -0.68 -12.28
C SER A 226 -7.03 0.44 -11.28
N ARG A 227 -7.82 1.45 -11.70
CA ARG A 227 -8.05 2.66 -10.91
C ARG A 227 -8.82 2.36 -9.61
N TYR A 228 -8.30 2.83 -8.48
CA TYR A 228 -9.01 2.90 -7.20
C TYR A 228 -9.70 4.26 -7.08
N GLY A 229 -10.94 4.34 -7.51
CA GLY A 229 -11.66 5.62 -7.65
C GLY A 229 -12.73 5.90 -6.61
N SER A 230 -12.91 5.02 -5.63
CA SER A 230 -13.79 5.19 -4.45
C SER A 230 -13.56 4.04 -3.48
N TYR A 231 -13.93 4.22 -2.22
CA TYR A 231 -13.89 3.14 -1.21
C TYR A 231 -14.74 1.91 -1.55
N ALA A 232 -15.67 2.04 -2.48
CA ALA A 232 -16.50 0.93 -2.97
C ALA A 232 -15.92 0.21 -4.20
N SER A 233 -14.79 0.68 -4.74
CA SER A 233 -14.20 0.18 -5.99
C SER A 233 -12.85 -0.49 -5.72
N GLN A 234 -12.83 -1.55 -4.88
CA GLN A 234 -11.60 -2.19 -4.43
C GLN A 234 -10.90 -3.06 -5.48
N ASN A 235 -11.48 -3.22 -6.68
CA ASN A 235 -10.91 -4.02 -7.77
C ASN A 235 -10.67 -5.49 -7.38
N GLY A 236 -11.75 -6.24 -7.18
CA GLY A 236 -11.70 -7.63 -6.69
C GLY A 236 -10.99 -8.63 -7.60
N GLY A 237 -10.73 -8.27 -8.86
CA GLY A 237 -9.97 -9.11 -9.79
C GLY A 237 -8.45 -9.11 -9.60
N ARG A 238 -7.92 -8.32 -8.67
CA ARG A 238 -6.48 -8.21 -8.40
C ARG A 238 -5.96 -9.45 -7.68
N LEU A 239 -4.79 -9.91 -8.09
CA LEU A 239 -4.10 -11.02 -7.47
C LEU A 239 -2.58 -10.76 -7.52
N GLN A 240 -1.90 -10.91 -6.40
CA GLN A 240 -0.45 -10.84 -6.35
C GLN A 240 0.14 -12.14 -6.91
N ILE A 241 1.27 -12.01 -7.60
CA ILE A 241 2.05 -13.14 -8.11
C ILE A 241 3.44 -13.08 -7.46
N GLN A 242 3.82 -14.18 -6.83
CA GLN A 242 5.17 -14.43 -6.33
C GLN A 242 5.71 -15.73 -6.94
N SER A 243 7.01 -15.87 -7.08
CA SER A 243 7.61 -17.13 -7.54
C SER A 243 7.77 -18.12 -6.37
N LEU A 244 7.37 -19.36 -6.59
CA LEU A 244 7.71 -20.49 -5.71
C LEU A 244 9.12 -21.03 -5.97
N GLY A 245 9.79 -20.59 -7.03
CA GLY A 245 11.10 -21.03 -7.48
C GLY A 245 12.20 -19.98 -7.29
N ALA A 246 13.20 -20.06 -8.16
CA ALA A 246 14.31 -19.11 -8.17
C ALA A 246 13.82 -17.72 -8.60
N VAL A 247 14.06 -16.72 -7.77
CA VAL A 247 13.67 -15.32 -8.02
C VAL A 247 14.48 -14.65 -9.14
N ALA A 248 15.64 -15.22 -9.51
CA ALA A 248 16.53 -14.66 -10.55
C ALA A 248 15.86 -14.56 -11.94
N ASP A 249 14.89 -15.42 -12.20
CA ASP A 249 14.19 -15.49 -13.50
C ASP A 249 12.78 -14.85 -13.43
N PHE A 250 12.46 -14.14 -12.34
CA PHE A 250 11.16 -13.49 -12.21
C PHE A 250 11.02 -12.36 -13.24
N PRO A 251 9.89 -12.27 -13.98
CA PRO A 251 9.72 -11.30 -15.05
C PRO A 251 9.77 -9.87 -14.53
N LYS A 252 10.44 -8.97 -15.24
CA LYS A 252 10.43 -7.52 -15.01
C LYS A 252 9.35 -6.91 -15.88
N ALA A 253 8.17 -6.79 -15.30
CA ALA A 253 6.97 -6.35 -15.99
C ALA A 253 6.57 -4.94 -15.61
N ASP A 254 6.08 -4.17 -16.54
CA ASP A 254 5.45 -2.87 -16.37
C ASP A 254 3.92 -2.99 -16.34
N VAL A 255 3.25 -1.95 -15.86
CA VAL A 255 1.78 -1.88 -15.93
C VAL A 255 1.32 -1.97 -17.39
N GLY A 256 0.28 -2.75 -17.63
CA GLY A 256 -0.24 -2.98 -19.00
C GLY A 256 0.38 -4.14 -19.75
N ASP A 257 1.51 -4.66 -19.30
CA ASP A 257 2.08 -5.92 -19.80
C ASP A 257 1.13 -7.10 -19.56
N THR A 258 1.41 -8.21 -20.19
CA THR A 258 0.60 -9.43 -20.04
C THR A 258 1.50 -10.61 -19.63
N LEU A 259 1.11 -11.32 -18.58
CA LEU A 259 1.57 -12.68 -18.37
C LEU A 259 0.71 -13.61 -19.22
N ALA A 260 1.24 -14.01 -20.38
CA ALA A 260 0.54 -14.82 -21.37
C ALA A 260 0.60 -16.31 -21.02
N GLY A 261 -0.46 -17.05 -21.36
CA GLY A 261 -0.54 -18.48 -21.08
C GLY A 261 -1.04 -18.77 -19.67
N THR A 262 -0.37 -19.65 -18.96
CA THR A 262 -0.80 -20.16 -17.64
C THR A 262 0.13 -19.69 -16.56
N THR A 263 -0.45 -19.15 -15.45
CA THR A 263 0.24 -19.00 -14.16
C THR A 263 -0.48 -19.90 -13.15
N GLU A 264 0.27 -20.77 -12.47
CA GLU A 264 -0.30 -21.81 -11.60
C GLU A 264 0.55 -22.02 -10.35
N GLY A 265 -0.11 -22.19 -9.22
CA GLY A 265 0.51 -22.49 -7.93
C GLY A 265 -0.47 -22.40 -6.77
N PRO A 266 -0.04 -22.66 -5.54
CA PRO A 266 -0.86 -22.51 -4.36
C PRO A 266 -1.33 -21.08 -4.14
N LEU A 267 -2.56 -20.90 -3.64
CA LEU A 267 -3.09 -19.63 -3.19
C LEU A 267 -2.76 -19.45 -1.70
N ASP A 268 -2.08 -18.36 -1.39
CA ASP A 268 -1.62 -17.98 -0.06
C ASP A 268 -2.13 -16.58 0.30
N PHE A 269 -1.89 -16.12 1.53
CA PHE A 269 -2.18 -14.75 1.96
C PHE A 269 -0.91 -14.13 2.57
N ASN A 270 -0.51 -12.95 2.12
CA ASN A 270 0.75 -12.34 2.51
C ASN A 270 0.64 -11.43 3.75
N GLN A 271 1.78 -11.08 4.35
CA GLN A 271 1.86 -10.22 5.53
C GLN A 271 1.38 -8.77 5.30
N TYR A 272 1.29 -8.34 4.04
CA TYR A 272 0.82 -7.01 3.65
C TYR A 272 -0.68 -6.95 3.35
N GLY A 273 -1.38 -8.08 3.55
CA GLY A 273 -2.84 -8.16 3.44
C GLY A 273 -3.34 -8.32 2.01
N GLY A 274 -2.78 -9.26 1.27
CA GLY A 274 -3.22 -9.61 -0.08
C GLY A 274 -3.18 -11.11 -0.34
N TYR A 275 -4.16 -11.60 -1.13
CA TYR A 275 -4.09 -12.96 -1.66
C TYR A 275 -2.98 -13.04 -2.72
N THR A 276 -2.17 -14.09 -2.61
CA THR A 276 -0.96 -14.30 -3.41
C THR A 276 -1.01 -15.67 -4.08
N LEU A 277 -0.93 -15.70 -5.40
CA LEU A 277 -0.64 -16.92 -6.14
C LEU A 277 0.88 -17.15 -6.09
N VAL A 278 1.32 -18.14 -5.33
CA VAL A 278 2.72 -18.53 -5.20
C VAL A 278 3.05 -19.46 -6.37
N ALA A 279 3.47 -18.87 -7.49
CA ALA A 279 3.53 -19.53 -8.77
C ALA A 279 4.65 -20.57 -8.86
N ARG A 280 4.27 -21.81 -9.11
CA ARG A 280 5.14 -22.89 -9.54
C ARG A 280 5.41 -22.81 -11.04
N GLU A 281 4.42 -22.37 -11.80
CA GLU A 281 4.49 -22.09 -13.22
C GLU A 281 4.07 -20.65 -13.46
N LEU A 282 4.88 -19.89 -14.20
CA LEU A 282 4.61 -18.50 -14.55
C LEU A 282 4.26 -18.41 -16.03
N GLY A 283 3.26 -17.58 -16.35
CA GLY A 283 3.01 -17.17 -17.73
C GLY A 283 4.23 -16.45 -18.34
N THR A 284 4.29 -16.43 -19.64
CA THR A 284 5.34 -15.71 -20.37
C THR A 284 5.04 -14.23 -20.41
N LEU A 285 6.03 -13.40 -20.08
CA LEU A 285 5.88 -11.95 -20.18
C LEU A 285 5.79 -11.51 -21.64
N GLU A 286 4.70 -10.86 -21.99
CA GLU A 286 4.51 -10.12 -23.24
C GLU A 286 4.45 -8.64 -22.90
N GLN A 287 5.45 -7.88 -23.38
CA GLN A 287 5.55 -6.44 -23.11
C GLN A 287 4.47 -5.68 -23.87
N GLY A 288 3.77 -4.78 -23.18
CA GLY A 288 2.75 -3.89 -23.74
C GLY A 288 3.34 -2.69 -24.48
N GLY A 289 4.64 -2.42 -24.31
CA GLY A 289 5.33 -1.28 -24.92
C GLY A 289 4.95 0.06 -24.29
N LEU A 290 4.74 0.07 -22.96
CA LEU A 290 4.46 1.30 -22.22
C LEU A 290 5.68 2.23 -22.27
N GLU A 291 5.45 3.52 -22.59
CA GLU A 291 6.50 4.53 -22.62
C GLU A 291 6.27 5.54 -21.48
N ARG A 292 7.38 6.07 -20.90
CA ARG A 292 7.32 7.17 -19.96
C ARG A 292 6.76 8.42 -20.63
N GLU A 293 5.86 9.11 -19.95
CA GLU A 293 5.22 10.30 -20.48
C GLU A 293 6.15 11.50 -20.47
N THR A 294 5.87 12.44 -21.34
CA THR A 294 6.48 13.77 -21.35
C THR A 294 5.39 14.81 -21.51
N THR A 295 5.30 15.71 -20.56
CA THR A 295 4.33 16.80 -20.62
C THR A 295 4.78 17.88 -21.59
N ARG A 296 3.88 18.75 -22.02
CA ARG A 296 4.27 19.88 -22.89
C ARG A 296 5.06 20.96 -22.13
N ALA A 297 5.95 21.63 -22.80
CA ALA A 297 6.60 22.81 -22.24
C ALA A 297 5.60 23.95 -21.95
N GLN A 298 5.89 24.78 -20.94
CA GLN A 298 5.15 26.01 -20.66
C GLN A 298 5.39 27.07 -21.73
N LYS A 299 4.34 27.82 -22.07
CA LYS A 299 4.44 28.98 -22.93
C LYS A 299 5.03 30.17 -22.16
N SER A 300 5.59 31.16 -22.85
CA SER A 300 6.21 32.34 -22.21
C SER A 300 5.28 33.10 -21.25
N GLY A 301 3.98 33.06 -21.47
CA GLY A 301 2.96 33.69 -20.63
C GLY A 301 2.36 32.79 -19.54
N GLU A 302 2.80 31.54 -19.44
CA GLU A 302 2.33 30.56 -18.46
C GLU A 302 3.37 30.41 -17.34
N LEU A 303 2.90 30.31 -16.11
CA LEU A 303 3.64 29.84 -14.96
C LEU A 303 3.42 28.32 -14.87
N ALA A 304 4.49 27.53 -14.81
CA ALA A 304 4.46 26.10 -14.59
C ALA A 304 4.90 25.78 -13.15
N VAL A 305 4.03 25.08 -12.42
CA VAL A 305 4.29 24.66 -11.03
C VAL A 305 4.13 23.16 -10.96
N ALA A 306 5.14 22.47 -10.44
CA ALA A 306 5.17 21.03 -10.31
C ALA A 306 5.30 20.59 -8.84
N THR A 307 4.89 19.36 -8.56
CA THR A 307 5.21 18.63 -7.32
C THR A 307 5.79 17.28 -7.66
N TYR A 308 6.78 16.84 -6.91
CA TYR A 308 7.48 15.58 -7.13
C TYR A 308 8.05 15.02 -5.82
N ASN A 309 7.50 13.92 -5.34
CA ASN A 309 8.10 13.13 -4.28
C ASN A 309 9.27 12.33 -4.87
N VAL A 310 10.49 12.53 -4.34
CA VAL A 310 11.74 11.95 -4.84
C VAL A 310 12.21 10.73 -4.03
N GLU A 311 11.33 10.14 -3.23
CA GLU A 311 11.54 8.88 -2.50
C GLU A 311 12.84 8.89 -1.67
N ASN A 312 12.85 9.68 -0.58
CA ASN A 312 13.95 9.73 0.39
C ASN A 312 15.33 10.07 -0.18
N LEU A 313 15.42 10.97 -1.16
CA LEU A 313 16.66 11.34 -1.84
C LEU A 313 17.72 11.90 -0.87
N ASP A 314 18.89 11.25 -0.80
CA ASP A 314 20.04 11.64 0.01
C ASP A 314 21.34 11.78 -0.83
N PRO A 315 22.42 12.39 -0.30
CA PRO A 315 23.65 12.60 -1.08
C PRO A 315 24.36 11.32 -1.53
N SER A 316 24.05 10.16 -0.93
CA SER A 316 24.67 8.89 -1.30
C SER A 316 24.01 8.19 -2.48
N ASP A 317 22.80 8.64 -2.87
CA ASP A 317 22.03 8.02 -3.94
C ASP A 317 22.69 8.12 -5.31
N GLY A 318 22.46 7.11 -6.12
CA GLY A 318 22.85 7.07 -7.52
C GLY A 318 21.82 7.67 -8.49
N THR A 319 20.66 8.11 -8.01
CA THR A 319 19.48 8.45 -8.81
C THR A 319 19.39 9.90 -9.26
N PHE A 320 20.31 10.77 -8.84
CA PHE A 320 20.28 12.21 -9.16
C PHE A 320 20.16 12.54 -10.66
N ALA A 321 20.87 11.80 -11.51
CA ALA A 321 20.78 12.00 -12.96
C ALA A 321 19.40 11.64 -13.50
N ALA A 322 18.77 10.60 -12.95
CA ALA A 322 17.43 10.17 -13.34
C ALA A 322 16.35 11.16 -12.86
N HIS A 323 16.45 11.66 -11.62
CA HIS A 323 15.56 12.73 -11.14
C HIS A 323 15.74 14.02 -11.94
N ALA A 324 16.97 14.36 -12.33
CA ALA A 324 17.25 15.49 -13.19
C ALA A 324 16.59 15.33 -14.57
N ALA A 325 16.70 14.15 -15.19
CA ALA A 325 16.02 13.84 -16.45
C ALA A 325 14.49 13.91 -16.30
N ALA A 326 13.93 13.42 -15.19
CA ALA A 326 12.51 13.56 -14.89
C ALA A 326 12.07 15.04 -14.91
N ILE A 327 12.82 15.92 -14.24
CA ILE A 327 12.50 17.35 -14.17
C ILE A 327 12.71 18.05 -15.52
N VAL A 328 13.80 17.74 -16.24
CA VAL A 328 14.18 18.46 -17.49
C VAL A 328 13.42 17.90 -18.69
N ASP A 329 13.46 16.58 -18.90
CA ASP A 329 12.97 15.97 -20.14
C ASP A 329 11.48 15.63 -20.06
N HIS A 330 11.01 15.14 -18.90
CA HIS A 330 9.63 14.71 -18.73
C HIS A 330 8.71 15.83 -18.25
N LEU A 331 9.11 16.63 -17.24
CA LEU A 331 8.33 17.76 -16.75
C LEU A 331 8.57 19.06 -17.55
N GLN A 332 9.57 19.11 -18.45
CA GLN A 332 9.92 20.26 -19.28
C GLN A 332 10.36 21.48 -18.46
N ALA A 333 11.20 21.25 -17.45
CA ALA A 333 11.78 22.26 -16.57
C ALA A 333 10.76 23.30 -16.06
N PRO A 334 9.83 22.95 -15.17
CA PRO A 334 8.83 23.85 -14.62
C PRO A 334 9.45 25.08 -13.95
N ASP A 335 8.72 26.19 -13.88
CA ASP A 335 9.21 27.42 -13.26
C ASP A 335 9.39 27.27 -11.73
N ILE A 336 8.53 26.46 -11.08
CA ILE A 336 8.59 26.11 -9.67
C ILE A 336 8.41 24.59 -9.55
N VAL A 337 9.24 23.93 -8.74
CA VAL A 337 9.08 22.51 -8.38
C VAL A 337 9.09 22.40 -6.86
N SER A 338 8.01 21.86 -6.29
CA SER A 338 8.01 21.37 -4.93
C SER A 338 8.58 19.95 -4.92
N LEU A 339 9.60 19.73 -4.14
CA LEU A 339 10.14 18.39 -3.90
C LEU A 339 9.73 17.92 -2.51
N GLU A 340 9.27 16.71 -2.43
CA GLU A 340 8.99 16.00 -1.18
C GLU A 340 10.06 14.92 -0.95
N GLU A 341 10.31 14.56 0.31
CA GLU A 341 11.27 13.55 0.74
C GLU A 341 12.75 13.84 0.44
N ILE A 342 13.12 15.11 0.42
CA ILE A 342 14.53 15.51 0.46
C ILE A 342 15.08 15.19 1.85
N GLN A 343 16.10 14.33 1.94
CA GLN A 343 16.80 14.03 3.19
C GLN A 343 17.89 15.07 3.48
N ASP A 344 18.43 15.02 4.69
CA ASP A 344 19.57 15.83 5.09
C ASP A 344 20.89 15.35 4.44
N ASN A 345 21.98 16.04 4.78
CA ASN A 345 23.27 15.85 4.11
C ASN A 345 23.96 14.52 4.42
N ASP A 346 23.48 13.70 5.35
CA ASP A 346 24.04 12.39 5.64
C ASP A 346 23.00 11.25 5.66
N GLY A 347 21.79 11.54 5.18
CA GLY A 347 20.76 10.56 4.89
C GLY A 347 20.18 9.93 6.17
N ALA A 348 19.85 8.64 6.11
CA ALA A 348 19.22 7.92 7.22
C ALA A 348 20.09 7.76 8.48
N LYS A 349 21.20 8.49 8.61
CA LYS A 349 22.05 8.46 9.81
C LYS A 349 21.49 9.36 10.88
N ASN A 350 21.17 8.81 12.02
CA ASN A 350 20.74 9.59 13.21
C ASN A 350 21.94 10.29 13.87
N SER A 351 22.46 11.33 13.22
CA SER A 351 23.67 12.08 13.60
C SER A 351 23.37 13.42 14.24
N GLY A 352 22.11 13.90 14.13
CA GLY A 352 21.71 15.27 14.47
C GLY A 352 21.93 16.27 13.33
N THR A 353 22.37 15.83 12.15
CA THR A 353 22.42 16.63 10.93
C THR A 353 21.00 16.95 10.50
N VAL A 354 20.71 18.23 10.18
CA VAL A 354 19.40 18.66 9.66
C VAL A 354 19.53 19.49 8.38
N ALA A 355 20.74 19.92 8.01
CA ALA A 355 20.96 20.66 6.78
C ALA A 355 20.80 19.75 5.55
N SER A 356 20.20 20.26 4.46
CA SER A 356 19.99 19.51 3.21
C SER A 356 20.61 20.19 1.99
N ASP A 357 21.45 21.19 2.21
CA ASP A 357 22.05 21.97 1.13
C ASP A 357 22.93 21.14 0.19
N VAL A 358 23.61 20.10 0.69
CA VAL A 358 24.40 19.18 -0.15
C VAL A 358 23.49 18.36 -1.05
N THR A 359 22.41 17.79 -0.50
CA THR A 359 21.41 17.01 -1.27
C THR A 359 20.78 17.85 -2.37
N VAL A 360 20.27 19.04 -2.01
CA VAL A 360 19.57 19.92 -2.95
C VAL A 360 20.52 20.45 -4.03
N ASN A 361 21.72 20.91 -3.66
CA ASN A 361 22.67 21.43 -4.63
C ASN A 361 23.17 20.33 -5.59
N LYS A 362 23.35 19.10 -5.11
CA LYS A 362 23.69 17.96 -5.97
C LYS A 362 22.61 17.70 -7.02
N LEU A 363 21.32 17.82 -6.65
CA LEU A 363 20.21 17.70 -7.61
C LEU A 363 20.22 18.86 -8.61
N ILE A 364 20.42 20.10 -8.16
CA ILE A 364 20.50 21.27 -9.04
C ILE A 364 21.65 21.14 -10.03
N ASP A 365 22.82 20.65 -9.58
CA ASP A 365 23.97 20.42 -10.47
C ASP A 365 23.67 19.32 -11.50
N ALA A 366 22.96 18.27 -11.12
CA ALA A 366 22.49 17.24 -12.06
C ALA A 366 21.48 17.79 -13.07
N ILE A 367 20.55 18.67 -12.65
CA ILE A 367 19.59 19.34 -13.53
C ILE A 367 20.33 20.21 -14.57
N VAL A 368 21.35 20.97 -14.15
CA VAL A 368 22.17 21.76 -15.06
C VAL A 368 22.95 20.87 -16.03
N ALA A 369 23.48 19.74 -15.54
CA ALA A 369 24.18 18.77 -16.39
C ALA A 369 23.25 18.11 -17.43
N ALA A 370 21.96 17.97 -17.12
CA ALA A 370 20.91 17.50 -18.04
C ALA A 370 20.43 18.60 -19.01
N GLY A 371 20.98 19.82 -18.95
CA GLY A 371 20.59 20.94 -19.82
C GLY A 371 19.44 21.80 -19.29
N GLY A 372 18.99 21.56 -18.07
CA GLY A 372 17.98 22.37 -17.39
C GLY A 372 18.52 23.69 -16.83
N PRO A 373 17.64 24.56 -16.31
CA PRO A 373 18.06 25.82 -15.70
C PRO A 373 18.77 25.59 -14.37
N ARG A 374 19.62 26.52 -13.96
CA ARG A 374 20.12 26.52 -12.59
C ARG A 374 19.06 27.10 -11.67
N TYR A 375 18.32 26.20 -11.02
CA TYR A 375 17.33 26.59 -10.03
C TYR A 375 17.99 27.23 -8.81
N GLU A 376 17.31 28.23 -8.22
CA GLU A 376 17.47 28.58 -6.82
C GLU A 376 16.52 27.73 -5.96
N TRP A 377 16.79 27.65 -4.66
CA TRP A 377 15.95 26.85 -3.77
C TRP A 377 15.65 27.57 -2.45
N ARG A 378 14.53 27.18 -1.83
CA ARG A 378 14.14 27.61 -0.48
C ARG A 378 13.57 26.43 0.26
N GLY A 379 13.98 26.28 1.52
CA GLY A 379 13.50 25.27 2.45
C GLY A 379 13.70 25.73 3.89
N ILE A 380 13.19 24.98 4.84
CA ILE A 380 13.41 25.18 6.28
C ILE A 380 13.84 23.82 6.86
N ASP A 381 15.02 23.81 7.49
CA ASP A 381 15.51 22.62 8.19
C ASP A 381 14.59 22.29 9.36
N PRO A 382 14.25 21.00 9.59
CA PRO A 382 13.42 20.60 10.72
C PRO A 382 14.19 20.69 12.04
N VAL A 383 13.47 20.55 13.14
CA VAL A 383 14.07 20.12 14.41
C VAL A 383 14.39 18.63 14.29
N ASP A 384 15.62 18.24 14.62
CA ASP A 384 16.10 16.87 14.48
C ASP A 384 15.12 15.82 15.03
N GLY A 385 14.77 14.84 14.18
CA GLY A 385 13.87 13.73 14.49
C GLY A 385 12.40 14.10 14.75
N GLN A 386 11.96 15.36 14.51
CA GLN A 386 10.60 15.80 14.87
C GLN A 386 9.59 15.74 13.71
N ASP A 387 10.06 15.64 12.47
CA ASP A 387 9.18 15.70 11.29
C ASP A 387 8.76 14.30 10.78
N GLY A 388 9.19 13.23 11.43
CA GLY A 388 8.87 11.84 11.02
C GLY A 388 9.48 11.46 9.67
N GLY A 389 8.91 10.46 9.02
CA GLY A 389 9.44 9.89 7.78
C GLY A 389 10.59 8.92 8.03
N GLU A 390 11.57 8.87 7.12
CA GLU A 390 12.75 8.01 7.26
C GLU A 390 13.52 8.35 8.55
N PRO A 391 13.74 7.38 9.44
CA PRO A 391 14.44 7.62 10.71
C PRO A 391 15.87 8.14 10.46
N GLY A 392 16.17 9.29 11.05
CA GLY A 392 17.46 9.97 10.88
C GLY A 392 17.56 10.84 9.62
N GLY A 393 16.70 10.68 8.63
CA GLY A 393 16.78 11.40 7.35
C GLY A 393 16.26 12.81 7.38
N ASN A 394 15.51 13.21 8.43
CA ASN A 394 14.99 14.57 8.60
C ASN A 394 14.30 15.09 7.33
N ILE A 395 13.48 14.27 6.67
CA ILE A 395 12.88 14.57 5.37
C ILE A 395 12.01 15.82 5.41
N ARG A 396 12.03 16.56 4.30
CA ARG A 396 11.36 17.86 4.19
C ARG A 396 10.86 18.15 2.78
N GLN A 397 10.07 19.23 2.68
CA GLN A 397 9.71 19.84 1.42
C GLN A 397 10.71 20.96 1.09
N VAL A 398 11.03 21.10 -0.21
CA VAL A 398 11.91 22.14 -0.74
C VAL A 398 11.31 22.72 -2.01
N PHE A 399 11.32 24.05 -2.15
CA PHE A 399 11.03 24.71 -3.43
C PHE A 399 12.30 24.86 -4.26
N LEU A 400 12.29 24.35 -5.49
CA LEU A 400 13.18 24.78 -6.55
C LEU A 400 12.45 25.81 -7.42
N PHE A 401 13.11 26.86 -7.85
CA PHE A 401 12.51 27.82 -8.79
C PHE A 401 13.53 28.39 -9.77
N ASN A 402 13.08 28.63 -11.01
CA ASN A 402 13.88 29.20 -12.07
C ASN A 402 13.91 30.73 -11.93
N PRO A 403 15.04 31.36 -11.49
CA PRO A 403 15.12 32.82 -11.24
C PRO A 403 14.97 33.67 -12.49
N ASP A 404 15.19 33.12 -13.69
CA ASP A 404 15.00 33.84 -14.96
C ASP A 404 13.50 33.98 -15.31
N ARG A 405 12.62 33.24 -14.63
CA ARG A 405 11.20 33.16 -14.93
C ARG A 405 10.32 33.67 -13.79
N VAL A 406 10.68 33.37 -12.58
CA VAL A 406 9.91 33.68 -11.37
C VAL A 406 10.85 34.12 -10.26
N SER A 407 10.44 35.12 -9.48
CA SER A 407 11.18 35.51 -8.28
C SER A 407 10.50 35.03 -7.00
N PHE A 408 11.31 34.70 -6.02
CA PHE A 408 10.85 34.41 -4.67
C PHE A 408 10.89 35.67 -3.80
N THR A 409 9.86 35.88 -3.00
CA THR A 409 9.83 36.99 -2.03
C THR A 409 10.37 36.54 -0.70
N ASP A 410 11.65 36.76 -0.44
CA ASP A 410 12.26 36.44 0.85
C ASP A 410 11.74 37.37 1.96
N ARG A 411 11.25 36.79 3.07
CA ARG A 411 10.91 37.50 4.31
C ARG A 411 11.53 36.75 5.49
N ALA A 412 12.35 37.45 6.25
CA ALA A 412 13.01 36.90 7.43
C ALA A 412 12.02 36.46 8.51
N GLY A 413 12.44 35.54 9.37
CA GLY A 413 11.70 35.07 10.53
C GLY A 413 11.10 33.68 10.39
N GLY A 414 11.24 33.00 9.23
CA GLY A 414 10.88 31.60 9.06
C GLY A 414 11.93 30.66 9.63
N ASP A 415 11.54 29.78 10.54
CA ASP A 415 12.37 28.71 11.09
C ASP A 415 11.54 27.45 11.38
N ALA A 416 12.16 26.43 11.98
CA ALA A 416 11.53 25.15 12.27
C ALA A 416 10.30 25.24 13.18
N THR A 417 10.20 26.28 14.02
CA THR A 417 9.26 26.38 15.14
C THR A 417 8.37 27.62 15.10
N THR A 418 8.76 28.65 14.34
CA THR A 418 8.02 29.90 14.22
C THR A 418 6.88 29.77 13.19
N PRO A 419 5.62 30.00 13.59
CA PRO A 419 4.49 29.91 12.67
C PRO A 419 4.48 31.08 11.70
N VAL A 420 4.25 30.78 10.42
CA VAL A 420 3.94 31.80 9.42
C VAL A 420 2.49 32.25 9.56
N GLY A 421 2.26 33.55 9.51
CA GLY A 421 0.94 34.16 9.45
C GLY A 421 0.68 34.92 8.15
N VAL A 422 -0.55 35.39 8.00
CA VAL A 422 -0.97 36.24 6.87
C VAL A 422 -1.27 37.64 7.36
N VAL A 423 -0.70 38.65 6.70
CA VAL A 423 -0.93 40.06 7.00
C VAL A 423 -1.47 40.80 5.77
N ARG A 424 -2.17 41.89 6.00
CA ARG A 424 -2.58 42.82 4.96
C ARG A 424 -1.52 43.90 4.81
N THR A 425 -0.97 44.08 3.62
CA THR A 425 -0.04 45.18 3.30
C THR A 425 -0.77 46.51 3.27
N GLU A 426 -0.01 47.64 3.25
CA GLU A 426 -0.56 48.97 3.07
C GLU A 426 -1.35 49.13 1.75
N ARG A 427 -1.02 48.34 0.74
CA ARG A 427 -1.71 48.28 -0.56
C ARG A 427 -2.99 47.45 -0.54
N GLY A 428 -3.31 46.81 0.62
CA GLY A 428 -4.47 45.94 0.77
C GLY A 428 -4.26 44.50 0.29
N GLU A 429 -3.04 44.14 -0.14
CA GLU A 429 -2.69 42.79 -0.63
C GLU A 429 -2.32 41.86 0.53
N PRO A 430 -2.55 40.55 0.40
CA PRO A 430 -2.04 39.58 1.36
C PRO A 430 -0.51 39.45 1.23
N ALA A 431 0.13 39.22 2.37
CA ALA A 431 1.54 38.86 2.46
C ALA A 431 1.78 37.89 3.59
N LEU A 432 2.77 37.03 3.47
CA LEU A 432 3.21 36.15 4.56
C LEU A 432 4.06 36.94 5.56
N THR A 433 4.00 36.56 6.85
CA THR A 433 4.87 37.16 7.88
C THR A 433 6.32 36.71 7.73
N ALA A 434 6.54 35.50 7.19
CA ALA A 434 7.84 34.94 6.81
C ALA A 434 7.70 34.19 5.49
N SER A 435 8.72 34.19 4.64
CA SER A 435 8.74 33.49 3.36
C SER A 435 10.18 33.06 3.01
N PRO A 436 10.51 31.77 3.05
CA PRO A 436 9.60 30.66 3.38
C PRO A 436 9.19 30.65 4.86
N GLY A 437 8.06 30.03 5.16
CA GLY A 437 7.59 29.87 6.54
C GLY A 437 6.80 28.57 6.73
N ARG A 438 6.70 28.06 7.98
CA ARG A 438 5.96 26.85 8.31
C ARG A 438 4.57 27.17 8.87
N ILE A 439 3.56 26.43 8.41
CA ILE A 439 2.18 26.60 8.87
C ILE A 439 2.02 25.91 10.23
N ASP A 440 1.75 26.69 11.26
CA ASP A 440 1.52 26.29 12.65
C ASP A 440 2.35 25.08 13.11
N PRO A 441 3.70 25.17 13.12
CA PRO A 441 4.57 24.02 13.38
C PRO A 441 4.39 23.41 14.78
N ALA A 442 3.72 24.11 15.69
CA ALA A 442 3.42 23.64 17.04
C ALA A 442 2.11 22.83 17.13
N SER A 443 1.27 22.82 16.10
CA SER A 443 0.03 22.05 16.08
C SER A 443 0.29 20.55 16.24
N THR A 444 -0.56 19.89 17.00
CA THR A 444 -0.53 18.42 17.17
C THR A 444 -0.84 17.66 15.88
N ALA A 445 -1.44 18.33 14.88
CA ALA A 445 -1.65 17.78 13.56
C ALA A 445 -0.32 17.35 12.90
N TRP A 446 0.78 18.02 13.22
CA TRP A 446 2.12 17.75 12.67
C TRP A 446 3.00 16.87 13.56
N LYS A 447 2.43 16.21 14.58
CA LYS A 447 3.20 15.29 15.42
C LYS A 447 3.84 14.18 14.59
N SER A 448 5.16 14.03 14.66
CA SER A 448 5.94 13.08 13.87
C SER A 448 5.56 13.11 12.37
N SER A 449 5.37 14.33 11.84
CA SER A 449 5.00 14.56 10.45
C SER A 449 5.61 15.87 9.97
N ARG A 450 5.86 15.97 8.65
CA ARG A 450 6.41 17.16 7.98
C ARG A 450 5.45 18.33 8.12
N LYS A 451 5.97 19.53 8.38
CA LYS A 451 5.19 20.76 8.48
C LYS A 451 5.12 21.42 7.11
N PRO A 452 3.93 21.89 6.65
CA PRO A 452 3.80 22.54 5.36
C PRO A 452 4.71 23.76 5.21
N LEU A 453 5.32 23.91 4.05
CA LEU A 453 6.19 25.03 3.70
C LEU A 453 5.42 26.01 2.82
N ALA A 454 5.23 27.25 3.27
CA ALA A 454 4.57 28.32 2.52
C ALA A 454 5.60 29.32 1.96
N GLY A 455 5.42 29.72 0.71
CA GLY A 455 6.27 30.70 0.03
C GLY A 455 5.48 31.67 -0.86
N GLU A 456 6.00 32.89 -1.00
CA GLU A 456 5.50 33.90 -1.93
C GLU A 456 6.37 33.93 -3.19
N PHE A 457 5.76 33.69 -4.35
CA PHE A 457 6.40 33.81 -5.66
C PHE A 457 5.79 34.94 -6.45
N VAL A 458 6.61 35.60 -7.30
CA VAL A 458 6.13 36.66 -8.19
C VAL A 458 6.43 36.28 -9.63
N PHE A 459 5.36 36.12 -10.41
CA PHE A 459 5.43 35.89 -11.85
C PHE A 459 4.80 37.06 -12.60
N ARG A 460 5.56 37.75 -13.40
CA ARG A 460 5.11 38.92 -14.19
C ARG A 460 4.35 39.98 -13.36
N GLY A 461 4.83 40.22 -12.14
CA GLY A 461 4.22 41.18 -11.21
C GLY A 461 2.97 40.72 -10.49
N LYS A 462 2.60 39.45 -10.63
CA LYS A 462 1.51 38.78 -9.87
C LYS A 462 2.09 37.90 -8.78
N THR A 463 1.58 38.05 -7.56
CA THR A 463 1.94 37.18 -6.45
C THR A 463 1.14 35.90 -6.52
N VAL A 464 1.85 34.77 -6.36
CA VAL A 464 1.27 33.42 -6.22
C VAL A 464 1.80 32.84 -4.92
N PHE A 465 0.91 32.41 -4.03
CA PHE A 465 1.25 31.71 -2.81
C PHE A 465 1.32 30.21 -3.10
N VAL A 466 2.44 29.58 -2.76
CA VAL A 466 2.62 28.14 -2.92
C VAL A 466 2.83 27.51 -1.56
N ILE A 467 2.08 26.45 -1.27
CA ILE A 467 2.11 25.70 0.00
C ILE A 467 2.48 24.26 -0.33
N ALA A 468 3.73 23.89 -0.05
CA ALA A 468 4.21 22.52 -0.21
C ALA A 468 3.81 21.68 0.98
N ASN A 469 3.27 20.50 0.73
CA ASN A 469 2.75 19.57 1.72
C ASN A 469 3.39 18.20 1.55
N HIS A 470 3.57 17.50 2.67
CA HIS A 470 3.76 16.07 2.72
C HIS A 470 3.07 15.56 3.99
N PHE A 471 1.85 15.08 3.84
CA PHE A 471 1.01 14.67 4.98
C PHE A 471 1.47 13.33 5.57
N ALA A 472 0.87 12.96 6.71
CA ALA A 472 1.12 11.67 7.35
C ALA A 472 0.76 10.52 6.41
N SER A 473 1.67 9.54 6.32
CA SER A 473 1.49 8.37 5.46
C SER A 473 0.30 7.50 5.91
N LYS A 474 -0.04 6.50 5.10
CA LYS A 474 -1.08 5.50 5.42
C LYS A 474 -0.60 4.42 6.39
N GLY A 475 0.57 4.60 7.01
CA GLY A 475 1.10 3.67 8.01
C GLY A 475 0.10 3.40 9.12
N GLY A 476 -0.12 2.11 9.42
CA GLY A 476 -1.09 1.66 10.42
C GLY A 476 -2.55 1.56 9.92
N ASP A 477 -2.83 1.92 8.67
CA ASP A 477 -4.11 1.59 8.03
C ASP A 477 -4.16 0.10 7.70
N GLN A 478 -5.34 -0.49 7.83
CA GLN A 478 -5.54 -1.90 7.47
C GLN A 478 -5.61 -2.08 5.96
N ALA A 479 -5.12 -3.22 5.47
CA ALA A 479 -5.21 -3.59 4.07
C ALA A 479 -6.66 -3.76 3.59
N LEU A 480 -6.89 -3.64 2.28
CA LEU A 480 -8.23 -3.83 1.71
C LEU A 480 -8.80 -5.22 2.00
N ALA A 481 -7.95 -6.26 2.02
CA ALA A 481 -8.33 -7.62 2.36
C ALA A 481 -8.25 -7.93 3.88
N SER A 482 -8.27 -6.91 4.73
CA SER A 482 -8.34 -7.06 6.20
C SER A 482 -9.54 -7.89 6.63
N GLN A 483 -9.41 -8.56 7.79
CA GLN A 483 -10.53 -9.21 8.46
C GLN A 483 -11.63 -8.23 8.93
N TYR A 484 -11.33 -6.95 9.00
CA TYR A 484 -12.31 -5.90 9.35
C TYR A 484 -12.84 -5.24 8.08
N GLN A 485 -14.17 -5.16 7.93
CA GLN A 485 -14.81 -4.61 6.73
C GLN A 485 -15.90 -3.59 7.07
N PRO A 486 -15.76 -2.31 6.64
CA PRO A 486 -14.63 -1.79 5.87
C PRO A 486 -13.33 -1.74 6.68
N PRO A 487 -12.15 -1.76 6.03
CA PRO A 487 -10.87 -1.64 6.73
C PRO A 487 -10.77 -0.36 7.55
N THR A 488 -10.16 -0.44 8.73
CA THR A 488 -9.89 0.75 9.56
C THR A 488 -8.77 1.58 8.93
N ARG A 489 -9.00 2.87 8.79
CA ARG A 489 -8.05 3.87 8.29
C ARG A 489 -7.64 4.80 9.42
N SER A 490 -6.81 4.30 10.33
CA SER A 490 -6.44 4.99 11.56
C SER A 490 -5.63 6.26 11.31
N SER A 491 -4.80 6.27 10.28
CA SER A 491 -3.95 7.39 9.88
C SER A 491 -4.76 8.59 9.31
N GLU A 492 -5.98 8.34 8.80
CA GLU A 492 -6.87 9.37 8.25
C GLU A 492 -7.17 10.48 9.28
N THR A 493 -7.24 10.16 10.57
CA THR A 493 -7.50 11.14 11.64
C THR A 493 -6.45 12.25 11.66
N GLN A 494 -5.18 11.90 11.52
CA GLN A 494 -4.10 12.89 11.47
C GLN A 494 -4.14 13.70 10.18
N ARG A 495 -4.33 13.05 9.02
CA ARG A 495 -4.46 13.76 7.74
C ARG A 495 -5.65 14.70 7.69
N HIS A 496 -6.77 14.35 8.36
CA HIS A 496 -7.91 15.25 8.50
C HIS A 496 -7.53 16.54 9.23
N ALA A 497 -6.82 16.43 10.37
CA ALA A 497 -6.36 17.60 11.11
C ALA A 497 -5.35 18.42 10.28
N GLN A 498 -4.43 17.78 9.58
CA GLN A 498 -3.47 18.43 8.68
C GLN A 498 -4.18 19.22 7.57
N ALA A 499 -5.21 18.62 6.96
CA ALA A 499 -6.00 19.28 5.93
C ALA A 499 -6.77 20.50 6.44
N GLU A 500 -7.28 20.46 7.69
CA GLU A 500 -7.96 21.57 8.33
C GLU A 500 -7.01 22.75 8.59
N GLU A 501 -5.77 22.49 9.03
CA GLU A 501 -4.75 23.53 9.22
C GLU A 501 -4.40 24.23 7.88
N VAL A 502 -4.14 23.47 6.83
CA VAL A 502 -3.83 24.04 5.51
C VAL A 502 -5.03 24.81 4.96
N ASN A 503 -6.26 24.28 5.05
CA ASN A 503 -7.46 24.98 4.60
C ASN A 503 -7.68 26.29 5.36
N ALA A 504 -7.46 26.31 6.69
CA ALA A 504 -7.57 27.51 7.50
C ALA A 504 -6.57 28.57 7.06
N PHE A 505 -5.32 28.19 6.84
CA PHE A 505 -4.26 29.10 6.36
C PHE A 505 -4.59 29.70 4.97
N VAL A 506 -5.07 28.88 4.04
CA VAL A 506 -5.53 29.36 2.73
C VAL A 506 -6.68 30.34 2.89
N LYS A 507 -7.62 30.07 3.76
CA LYS A 507 -8.76 30.99 4.04
C LYS A 507 -8.28 32.31 4.63
N ASP A 508 -7.22 32.36 5.42
CA ASP A 508 -6.65 33.62 5.92
C ASP A 508 -6.08 34.47 4.76
N ILE A 509 -5.43 33.88 3.77
CA ILE A 509 -5.03 34.59 2.54
C ILE A 509 -6.26 35.12 1.81
N LEU A 510 -7.27 34.26 1.59
CA LEU A 510 -8.48 34.63 0.85
C LEU A 510 -9.38 35.64 1.58
N LYS A 511 -9.31 35.74 2.91
CA LYS A 511 -9.98 36.81 3.70
C LYS A 511 -9.37 38.18 3.41
N VAL A 512 -8.06 38.24 3.17
CA VAL A 512 -7.41 39.50 2.82
C VAL A 512 -7.76 39.87 1.38
N ARG A 513 -7.72 38.90 0.44
CA ARG A 513 -8.04 39.08 -0.96
C ARG A 513 -8.68 37.83 -1.56
N ARG A 514 -9.96 37.89 -1.91
CA ARG A 514 -10.77 36.73 -2.35
C ARG A 514 -10.30 36.12 -3.67
N ASP A 515 -9.62 36.88 -4.50
CA ASP A 515 -9.08 36.48 -5.80
C ASP A 515 -7.55 36.31 -5.75
N ALA A 516 -6.97 36.07 -4.58
CA ALA A 516 -5.57 35.70 -4.46
C ALA A 516 -5.30 34.34 -5.13
N ASP A 517 -4.15 34.25 -5.82
CA ASP A 517 -3.70 33.01 -6.43
C ASP A 517 -2.95 32.18 -5.39
N VAL A 518 -3.56 31.06 -4.98
CA VAL A 518 -3.01 30.12 -3.99
C VAL A 518 -2.97 28.73 -4.59
N ILE A 519 -1.84 28.06 -4.45
CA ILE A 519 -1.60 26.67 -4.85
C ILE A 519 -1.14 25.89 -3.61
N ALA A 520 -1.89 24.87 -3.19
CA ALA A 520 -1.46 23.89 -2.22
C ALA A 520 -1.16 22.59 -2.97
N LEU A 521 0.04 22.05 -2.82
CA LEU A 521 0.49 20.90 -3.61
C LEU A 521 1.36 19.97 -2.77
N GLY A 522 1.61 18.79 -3.27
CA GLY A 522 2.49 17.82 -2.64
C GLY A 522 1.83 16.45 -2.47
N ASP A 523 2.55 15.57 -1.77
CA ASP A 523 2.04 14.29 -1.33
C ASP A 523 1.05 14.49 -0.16
N ILE A 524 -0.23 14.41 -0.48
CA ILE A 524 -1.34 14.51 0.48
C ILE A 524 -1.55 13.18 1.20
N ASN A 525 -0.92 12.10 0.70
CA ASN A 525 -1.05 10.75 1.24
C ASN A 525 -2.51 10.26 1.33
N ASP A 526 -3.41 10.86 0.52
CA ASP A 526 -4.81 10.48 0.50
C ASP A 526 -5.49 10.76 -0.84
N PHE A 527 -6.56 10.01 -1.09
CA PHE A 527 -7.27 9.98 -2.36
C PHE A 527 -8.05 11.26 -2.64
N GLU A 528 -8.24 11.58 -3.93
CA GLU A 528 -9.01 12.76 -4.39
C GLU A 528 -10.50 12.72 -4.00
N PHE A 529 -10.98 11.57 -3.54
CA PHE A 529 -12.34 11.36 -3.04
C PHE A 529 -12.42 11.23 -1.51
N SER A 530 -11.30 11.28 -0.79
CA SER A 530 -11.21 11.05 0.65
C SER A 530 -11.79 12.19 1.50
N GLY A 531 -11.95 11.91 2.80
CA GLY A 531 -12.31 12.93 3.80
C GLY A 531 -11.23 14.01 3.93
N THR A 532 -9.96 13.68 3.73
CA THR A 532 -8.83 14.61 3.71
C THR A 532 -8.95 15.62 2.57
N ALA A 533 -9.20 15.14 1.34
CA ALA A 533 -9.40 16.01 0.18
C ALA A 533 -10.63 16.92 0.35
N GLN A 534 -11.72 16.40 0.93
CA GLN A 534 -12.91 17.21 1.21
C GLN A 534 -12.64 18.34 2.21
N ARG A 535 -11.77 18.12 3.22
CA ARG A 535 -11.37 19.15 4.18
C ARG A 535 -10.47 20.22 3.56
N LEU A 536 -9.53 19.81 2.70
CA LEU A 536 -8.72 20.77 1.93
C LEU A 536 -9.60 21.67 1.04
N GLU A 537 -10.67 21.12 0.47
CA GLU A 537 -11.61 21.83 -0.41
C GLU A 537 -12.74 22.54 0.36
N ALA A 538 -12.79 22.45 1.68
CA ALA A 538 -13.89 22.98 2.48
C ALA A 538 -14.10 24.48 2.22
N ASP A 539 -15.37 24.89 2.23
CA ASP A 539 -15.84 26.25 1.96
C ASP A 539 -15.42 26.78 0.56
N GLY A 540 -15.00 25.88 -0.35
CA GLY A 540 -14.54 26.23 -1.69
C GLY A 540 -13.23 27.03 -1.71
N ALA A 541 -12.42 26.94 -0.65
CA ALA A 541 -11.13 27.61 -0.57
C ALA A 541 -10.11 27.07 -1.59
N LEU A 542 -10.14 25.77 -1.81
CA LEU A 542 -9.31 25.07 -2.79
C LEU A 542 -10.15 24.14 -3.66
N TRP A 543 -9.57 23.68 -4.76
CA TRP A 543 -10.12 22.66 -5.64
C TRP A 543 -8.99 21.82 -6.24
N SER A 544 -9.09 20.49 -6.16
CA SER A 544 -8.06 19.58 -6.66
C SER A 544 -8.05 19.53 -8.19
N ALA A 545 -6.93 19.93 -8.79
CA ALA A 545 -6.77 20.06 -10.24
C ALA A 545 -6.80 18.71 -10.98
N ILE A 546 -6.46 17.61 -10.33
CA ILE A 546 -6.56 16.26 -10.91
C ILE A 546 -7.99 15.93 -11.35
N LYS A 547 -8.99 16.57 -10.75
CA LYS A 547 -10.40 16.43 -11.14
C LYS A 547 -10.71 16.97 -12.53
N SER A 548 -9.79 17.74 -13.14
CA SER A 548 -9.90 18.18 -14.55
C SER A 548 -9.58 17.09 -15.55
N LEU A 549 -8.78 16.09 -15.16
CA LEU A 549 -8.46 14.95 -16.02
C LEU A 549 -9.65 14.01 -16.20
N PRO A 550 -9.70 13.27 -17.30
CA PRO A 550 -10.57 12.11 -17.44
C PRO A 550 -10.34 11.10 -16.28
N LYS A 551 -11.41 10.44 -15.84
CA LYS A 551 -11.31 9.53 -14.68
C LYS A 551 -10.23 8.47 -14.81
N LYS A 552 -9.96 7.97 -16.02
CA LYS A 552 -8.98 6.91 -16.30
C LYS A 552 -7.52 7.37 -16.19
N GLU A 553 -7.28 8.66 -16.10
CA GLU A 553 -5.97 9.30 -15.99
C GLU A 553 -5.70 9.86 -14.59
N ARG A 554 -6.63 9.62 -13.63
CA ARG A 554 -6.52 10.14 -12.25
C ARG A 554 -5.83 9.13 -11.35
N TYR A 555 -4.50 9.14 -11.34
CA TYR A 555 -3.64 8.42 -10.41
C TYR A 555 -2.25 9.05 -10.44
N THR A 556 -1.47 8.80 -9.42
CA THR A 556 -0.11 9.30 -9.21
C THR A 556 0.77 8.27 -8.53
N TYR A 557 0.18 7.12 -8.17
CA TYR A 557 0.79 6.08 -7.37
C TYR A 557 0.13 4.73 -7.67
N ASP A 558 0.89 3.65 -7.62
CA ASP A 558 0.34 2.31 -7.78
C ASP A 558 0.63 1.47 -6.53
N TYR A 559 -0.40 0.86 -5.95
CA TYR A 559 -0.26 0.06 -4.75
C TYR A 559 -1.18 -1.16 -4.77
N GLN A 560 -0.59 -2.35 -4.63
CA GLN A 560 -1.31 -3.63 -4.57
C GLN A 560 -2.33 -3.79 -5.71
N GLY A 561 -1.95 -3.48 -6.95
CA GLY A 561 -2.79 -3.59 -8.12
C GLY A 561 -3.82 -2.46 -8.27
N ASN A 562 -3.71 -1.39 -7.51
CA ASN A 562 -4.59 -0.22 -7.58
C ASN A 562 -3.81 1.03 -7.98
N SER A 563 -4.15 1.59 -9.15
CA SER A 563 -3.70 2.94 -9.53
C SER A 563 -4.54 3.98 -8.79
N GLN A 564 -3.92 4.79 -7.93
CA GLN A 564 -4.59 5.69 -6.98
C GLN A 564 -3.93 7.07 -6.93
N VAL A 565 -4.65 8.05 -6.42
CA VAL A 565 -4.13 9.41 -6.22
C VAL A 565 -3.60 9.51 -4.80
N LEU A 566 -2.35 9.96 -4.63
CA LEU A 566 -1.79 10.38 -3.35
C LEU A 566 -1.32 11.83 -3.42
N ASP A 567 -0.68 12.20 -4.53
CA ASP A 567 -0.19 13.54 -4.78
C ASP A 567 -1.28 14.41 -5.41
N GLN A 568 -1.37 15.65 -4.99
CA GLN A 568 -2.40 16.55 -5.50
C GLN A 568 -1.88 17.98 -5.64
N ILE A 569 -2.34 18.67 -6.68
CA ILE A 569 -2.24 20.12 -6.79
C ILE A 569 -3.65 20.70 -6.63
N LEU A 570 -3.85 21.46 -5.56
CA LEU A 570 -5.10 22.13 -5.26
C LEU A 570 -4.96 23.63 -5.50
N VAL A 571 -5.97 24.24 -6.09
CA VAL A 571 -5.92 25.65 -6.53
C VAL A 571 -7.06 26.47 -5.97
N SER A 572 -6.78 27.75 -5.69
CA SER A 572 -7.79 28.74 -5.27
C SER A 572 -8.84 29.02 -6.36
N PRO A 573 -10.00 29.60 -5.99
CA PRO A 573 -11.06 29.92 -6.95
C PRO A 573 -10.64 30.86 -8.09
N SER A 574 -9.64 31.74 -7.89
CA SER A 574 -9.08 32.59 -8.94
C SER A 574 -8.46 31.76 -10.05
N ILE A 575 -7.55 30.85 -9.70
CA ILE A 575 -6.88 29.96 -10.65
C ILE A 575 -7.89 29.02 -11.32
N ARG A 576 -8.79 28.42 -10.54
CA ARG A 576 -9.81 27.50 -11.07
C ARG A 576 -10.71 28.14 -12.15
N LYS A 577 -11.02 29.44 -12.02
CA LYS A 577 -11.83 30.18 -13.00
C LYS A 577 -11.04 30.64 -14.21
N GLY A 578 -9.72 30.76 -14.05
CA GLY A 578 -8.82 31.16 -15.12
C GLY A 578 -8.47 29.99 -16.07
N PRO A 579 -7.74 30.28 -17.15
CA PRO A 579 -7.22 29.25 -18.01
C PRO A 579 -6.04 28.54 -17.32
N PHE A 580 -6.15 27.26 -17.10
CA PHE A 580 -5.05 26.40 -16.65
C PHE A 580 -5.02 25.08 -17.44
N ALA A 581 -3.89 24.38 -17.37
CA ALA A 581 -3.72 23.01 -17.81
C ALA A 581 -3.04 22.24 -16.68
N TYR A 582 -3.50 21.02 -16.44
CA TYR A 582 -2.94 20.11 -15.44
C TYR A 582 -2.58 18.79 -16.09
N ASP A 583 -1.51 18.17 -15.62
CA ASP A 583 -0.99 16.92 -16.10
C ASP A 583 -0.44 16.08 -14.94
N SER A 584 -0.77 14.79 -14.89
CA SER A 584 -0.10 13.78 -14.08
C SER A 584 0.83 13.04 -15.01
N VAL A 585 2.13 13.14 -14.79
CA VAL A 585 3.13 12.67 -15.75
C VAL A 585 3.64 11.31 -15.33
N HIS A 586 3.09 10.26 -15.94
CA HIS A 586 3.36 8.88 -15.54
C HIS A 586 4.74 8.42 -16.03
N ILE A 587 5.72 8.50 -15.15
CA ILE A 587 7.12 8.14 -15.43
C ILE A 587 7.70 7.16 -14.41
N ASN A 588 7.02 6.89 -13.31
CA ASN A 588 7.51 6.10 -12.19
C ASN A 588 6.59 4.93 -11.83
N SER A 589 5.41 5.19 -11.26
CA SER A 589 4.57 4.21 -10.57
C SER A 589 4.17 2.99 -11.42
N GLU A 590 4.25 3.11 -12.74
CA GLU A 590 3.87 2.06 -13.69
C GLU A 590 5.07 1.19 -14.15
N PHE A 591 6.30 1.51 -13.75
CA PHE A 591 7.52 0.90 -14.30
C PHE A 591 8.29 0.11 -13.24
N HIS A 592 8.82 -1.05 -13.62
CA HIS A 592 9.62 -1.91 -12.75
C HIS A 592 11.00 -1.31 -12.40
N ASP A 593 11.47 -0.35 -13.19
CA ASP A 593 12.73 0.39 -13.00
C ASP A 593 12.48 1.85 -12.59
N GLN A 594 11.41 2.08 -11.82
CA GLN A 594 11.06 3.38 -11.27
C GLN A 594 12.18 3.97 -10.41
N ILE A 595 12.27 5.30 -10.37
CA ILE A 595 13.23 6.04 -9.54
C ILE A 595 12.57 6.69 -8.33
N SER A 596 11.25 6.66 -8.27
CA SER A 596 10.36 7.01 -7.18
C SER A 596 9.08 6.19 -7.36
N ASP A 597 8.38 5.90 -6.30
CA ASP A 597 7.07 5.25 -6.34
C ASP A 597 5.91 6.22 -6.68
N HIS A 598 6.21 7.53 -6.75
CA HIS A 598 5.27 8.59 -7.09
C HIS A 598 5.49 9.15 -8.50
N ASP A 599 4.37 9.43 -9.20
CA ASP A 599 4.39 10.18 -10.46
C ASP A 599 4.26 11.68 -10.20
N PRO A 600 5.15 12.51 -10.78
CA PRO A 600 5.08 13.95 -10.62
C PRO A 600 3.90 14.57 -11.38
N GLN A 601 3.53 15.79 -10.97
CA GLN A 601 2.44 16.54 -11.58
C GLN A 601 2.86 17.94 -11.97
N VAL A 602 2.23 18.49 -13.00
CA VAL A 602 2.49 19.85 -13.47
C VAL A 602 1.18 20.60 -13.69
N LEU A 603 1.07 21.76 -13.05
CA LEU A 603 0.03 22.75 -13.30
C LEU A 603 0.61 23.92 -14.09
N ARG A 604 -0.04 24.32 -15.19
CA ARG A 604 0.29 25.52 -15.96
C ARG A 604 -0.87 26.48 -15.92
N LEU A 605 -0.62 27.73 -15.53
CA LEU A 605 -1.65 28.73 -15.36
C LEU A 605 -1.17 30.11 -15.86
N ARG A 606 -2.10 31.03 -15.97
CA ARG A 606 -1.82 32.47 -16.23
C ARG A 606 -2.37 33.26 -15.06
N PRO A 607 -1.51 33.60 -14.08
CA PRO A 607 -1.91 34.34 -12.88
C PRO A 607 -2.47 35.71 -13.18
#